data_67cb32dae682fc19fb56171a1cc520e2
#
_entry.id   67cb32dae682fc19fb56171a1cc520e2
#
_cell.length_a   1.000
_cell.length_b   1.000
_cell.length_c   1.000
_cell.angle_alpha   90.00
_cell.angle_beta   90.00
_cell.angle_gamma   90.00
#
_symmetry.space_group_name_H-M   'P 1'
#
loop_
_entity.id
_entity.type
_entity.pdbx_description
1 polymer ?
#
loop_
_entity_poly.entity_id
_entity_poly.type
_entity_poly.pdbx_seq_one_letter_code
_entity_poly.pdbx_strand_id
1 'polypeptide(L)'
;LVGSEMCIRDRLYVVGKIEELEALKPYDQVTLIDAREVLEMTENILAIRRKKESSMVKTMMLARKGEVDAVLSCGNTGAYYASAMLFLKRIEGVEKSCLMAMMPTYSDNKVAMLDVGANSENTAEQLKSFAIMGNAYAKNVLKITNPKIALLNIGSEHHKGDEIHQETYKLLEDMQEINFVGNIEGKEILDGEVDVVVTDGFTGNVALKTIEGVAKVLVKSLKDGFMSSTRTKAGAVLAKPALKQLLTKFDTKAAGGALMMGFVKPVIKAHGSSDAIAFENAINLAFEMVSSDVVEKMKEGLN
;
A
#
# COMPACT_ATOMS: atom_id res chain seq x y z
N LEU A 1 19.13 8.98 9.81
CA LEU A 1 18.07 9.53 10.66
C LEU A 1 18.51 10.88 11.22
N VAL A 2 18.42 11.95 10.44
CA VAL A 2 18.69 13.31 10.91
C VAL A 2 17.48 14.17 10.54
N GLY A 3 16.80 14.68 11.57
CA GLY A 3 15.88 15.80 11.43
C GLY A 3 14.38 15.49 11.43
N SER A 4 13.92 14.56 12.26
CA SER A 4 12.56 14.61 12.77
C SER A 4 12.64 14.64 14.29
N GLU A 5 11.95 15.56 14.92
CA GLU A 5 11.65 15.53 16.35
C GLU A 5 10.83 14.28 16.63
N MET A 6 11.52 13.14 16.80
CA MET A 6 10.90 11.90 17.24
C MET A 6 10.49 12.07 18.69
N CYS A 7 9.19 12.05 18.94
CA CYS A 7 8.66 11.93 20.28
C CYS A 7 9.28 10.72 20.98
N ILE A 8 9.67 10.87 22.23
CA ILE A 8 10.35 9.88 23.12
C ILE A 8 9.54 8.57 23.30
N ARG A 9 8.36 8.43 22.65
CA ARG A 9 7.50 7.24 22.73
C ARG A 9 7.61 6.27 21.56
N ASP A 10 8.28 6.65 20.48
CA ASP A 10 8.34 5.85 19.27
C ASP A 10 9.49 4.87 19.34
N ARG A 11 9.17 3.59 19.52
CA ARG A 11 10.13 2.50 19.57
C ARG A 11 10.01 1.63 18.32
N LEU A 12 11.16 1.25 17.77
CA LEU A 12 11.28 0.29 16.68
C LEU A 12 11.68 -1.08 17.26
N TYR A 13 10.83 -2.08 17.03
CA TYR A 13 11.15 -3.47 17.29
C TYR A 13 11.65 -4.09 15.99
N VAL A 14 12.92 -4.44 15.93
CA VAL A 14 13.53 -5.04 14.74
C VAL A 14 13.73 -6.52 15.01
N VAL A 15 13.03 -7.35 14.23
CA VAL A 15 12.96 -8.78 14.41
C VAL A 15 13.80 -9.48 13.33
N GLY A 16 14.85 -10.18 13.72
CA GLY A 16 15.78 -10.86 12.82
C GLY A 16 16.92 -11.54 13.57
N LYS A 17 17.91 -12.01 12.84
CA LYS A 17 19.12 -12.55 13.47
C LYS A 17 19.92 -11.43 14.11
N ILE A 18 20.12 -11.49 15.41
CA ILE A 18 20.76 -10.40 16.19
C ILE A 18 22.16 -10.07 15.65
N GLU A 19 22.90 -11.06 15.18
CA GLU A 19 24.23 -10.88 14.64
C GLU A 19 24.25 -9.99 13.37
N GLU A 20 23.17 -10.04 12.58
CA GLU A 20 22.99 -9.22 11.39
C GLU A 20 22.49 -7.81 11.72
N LEU A 21 22.00 -7.59 12.96
CA LEU A 21 21.38 -6.35 13.43
C LEU A 21 22.28 -5.57 14.41
N GLU A 22 23.51 -5.98 14.64
CA GLU A 22 24.42 -5.38 15.63
C GLU A 22 24.64 -3.88 15.44
N ALA A 23 24.64 -3.40 14.20
CA ALA A 23 24.76 -1.98 13.89
C ALA A 23 23.62 -1.12 14.49
N LEU A 24 22.51 -1.71 14.87
CA LEU A 24 21.35 -1.03 15.46
C LEU A 24 21.38 -0.99 16.99
N LYS A 25 22.26 -1.74 17.64
CA LYS A 25 22.40 -1.78 19.12
C LYS A 25 22.63 -0.42 19.79
N PRO A 26 23.38 0.53 19.17
CA PRO A 26 23.63 1.83 19.81
C PRO A 26 22.41 2.75 19.90
N TYR A 27 21.30 2.43 19.26
CA TYR A 27 20.11 3.30 19.22
C TYR A 27 19.13 2.90 20.33
N ASP A 28 18.96 3.73 21.34
CA ASP A 28 18.09 3.48 22.50
C ASP A 28 16.61 3.27 22.14
N GLN A 29 16.18 3.80 21.00
CA GLN A 29 14.81 3.64 20.48
C GLN A 29 14.59 2.31 19.76
N VAL A 30 15.65 1.51 19.55
CA VAL A 30 15.59 0.24 18.83
C VAL A 30 15.66 -0.92 19.83
N THR A 31 14.66 -1.81 19.77
CA THR A 31 14.68 -3.08 20.49
C THR A 31 14.91 -4.22 19.50
N LEU A 32 15.94 -5.00 19.70
CA LEU A 32 16.26 -6.15 18.84
C LEU A 32 15.62 -7.41 19.39
N ILE A 33 14.92 -8.15 18.53
CA ILE A 33 14.29 -9.43 18.86
C ILE A 33 14.88 -10.53 17.97
N ASP A 34 15.46 -11.54 18.60
CA ASP A 34 16.07 -12.64 17.88
C ASP A 34 15.04 -13.51 17.16
N ALA A 35 15.30 -13.78 15.88
CA ALA A 35 14.52 -14.68 15.07
C ALA A 35 15.43 -15.46 14.12
N ARG A 36 15.50 -16.77 14.31
CA ARG A 36 16.43 -17.65 13.61
C ARG A 36 15.89 -18.24 12.32
N GLU A 37 14.56 -18.24 12.16
CA GLU A 37 13.90 -18.76 10.98
C GLU A 37 13.48 -17.61 10.06
N VAL A 38 13.52 -17.86 8.76
CA VAL A 38 13.05 -16.95 7.71
C VAL A 38 12.01 -17.68 6.85
N LEU A 39 10.95 -16.96 6.48
CA LEU A 39 10.02 -17.38 5.44
C LEU A 39 10.56 -16.89 4.10
N GLU A 40 11.02 -17.82 3.28
CA GLU A 40 11.62 -17.50 1.97
C GLU A 40 10.57 -16.95 0.99
N MET A 41 11.01 -16.16 0.00
CA MET A 41 10.12 -15.54 -1.00
C MET A 41 9.36 -16.57 -1.85
N THR A 42 9.89 -17.77 -2.02
CA THR A 42 9.30 -18.87 -2.81
C THR A 42 8.58 -19.92 -1.97
N GLU A 43 8.56 -19.74 -0.65
CA GLU A 43 8.00 -20.73 0.26
C GLU A 43 6.47 -20.73 0.25
N ASN A 44 5.87 -21.89 0.42
CA ASN A 44 4.43 -22.03 0.51
C ASN A 44 3.89 -21.30 1.77
N ILE A 45 2.75 -20.65 1.63
CA ILE A 45 2.04 -19.92 2.70
C ILE A 45 1.84 -20.79 3.96
N LEU A 46 1.64 -22.12 3.80
CA LEU A 46 1.47 -23.04 4.93
C LEU A 46 2.71 -23.17 5.82
N ALA A 47 3.88 -22.73 5.37
CA ALA A 47 5.10 -22.71 6.17
C ALA A 47 4.97 -21.83 7.43
N ILE A 48 4.09 -20.83 7.42
CA ILE A 48 3.76 -19.96 8.58
C ILE A 48 3.38 -20.78 9.81
N ARG A 49 2.63 -21.87 9.62
CA ARG A 49 2.18 -22.73 10.72
C ARG A 49 3.31 -23.53 11.36
N ARG A 50 4.36 -23.80 10.60
CA ARG A 50 5.53 -24.60 11.03
C ARG A 50 6.66 -23.73 11.57
N LYS A 51 6.97 -22.62 10.88
CA LYS A 51 8.05 -21.69 11.22
C LYS A 51 7.58 -20.60 12.20
N LYS A 52 7.22 -21.01 13.41
CA LYS A 52 6.72 -20.12 14.45
C LYS A 52 7.78 -19.15 14.98
N GLU A 53 9.06 -19.52 14.85
CA GLU A 53 10.22 -18.72 15.26
C GLU A 53 10.70 -17.77 14.16
N SER A 54 10.01 -17.71 13.00
CA SER A 54 10.37 -16.80 11.92
C SER A 54 10.14 -15.34 12.29
N SER A 55 10.96 -14.46 11.73
CA SER A 55 10.86 -13.01 11.97
C SER A 55 9.46 -12.49 11.66
N MET A 56 8.85 -12.96 10.57
CA MET A 56 7.50 -12.57 10.17
C MET A 56 6.42 -12.98 11.21
N VAL A 57 6.46 -14.21 11.70
CA VAL A 57 5.49 -14.68 12.70
C VAL A 57 5.70 -13.98 14.03
N LYS A 58 6.95 -13.81 14.47
CA LYS A 58 7.26 -13.06 15.70
C LYS A 58 6.75 -11.62 15.64
N THR A 59 6.94 -10.93 14.52
CA THR A 59 6.42 -9.57 14.32
C THR A 59 4.90 -9.52 14.48
N MET A 60 4.17 -10.46 13.87
CA MET A 60 2.71 -10.54 14.03
C MET A 60 2.29 -10.86 15.45
N MET A 61 3.06 -11.69 16.16
CA MET A 61 2.75 -12.02 17.57
C MET A 61 2.96 -10.83 18.52
N LEU A 62 3.93 -9.96 18.26
CA LEU A 62 4.10 -8.70 19.00
C LEU A 62 2.86 -7.80 18.84
N ALA A 63 2.38 -7.64 17.61
CA ALA A 63 1.18 -6.86 17.35
C ALA A 63 -0.06 -7.47 18.00
N ARG A 64 -0.21 -8.80 17.92
CA ARG A 64 -1.31 -9.52 18.58
C ARG A 64 -1.36 -9.32 20.10
N LYS A 65 -0.18 -9.28 20.75
CA LYS A 65 -0.05 -9.04 22.18
C LYS A 65 -0.24 -7.57 22.59
N GLY A 66 -0.30 -6.66 21.62
CA GLY A 66 -0.36 -5.21 21.89
C GLY A 66 0.98 -4.57 22.23
N GLU A 67 2.10 -5.26 21.99
CA GLU A 67 3.45 -4.75 22.26
C GLU A 67 3.92 -3.75 21.20
N VAL A 68 3.32 -3.78 20.00
CA VAL A 68 3.56 -2.83 18.91
C VAL A 68 2.25 -2.37 18.29
N ASP A 69 2.23 -1.15 17.72
CA ASP A 69 1.03 -0.52 17.17
C ASP A 69 0.89 -0.69 15.66
N ALA A 70 1.98 -0.99 14.96
CA ALA A 70 1.99 -1.30 13.54
C ALA A 70 3.02 -2.39 13.23
N VAL A 71 2.88 -3.03 12.06
CA VAL A 71 3.84 -4.04 11.57
C VAL A 71 4.25 -3.73 10.14
N LEU A 72 5.54 -3.98 9.84
CA LEU A 72 6.15 -3.74 8.54
C LEU A 72 6.98 -4.95 8.12
N SER A 73 6.87 -5.38 6.86
CA SER A 73 7.71 -6.45 6.30
C SER A 73 8.01 -6.24 4.82
N CYS A 74 9.24 -6.58 4.41
CA CYS A 74 9.66 -6.69 3.01
C CYS A 74 9.57 -8.14 2.47
N GLY A 75 9.17 -9.12 3.30
CA GLY A 75 9.13 -10.54 2.95
C GLY A 75 8.07 -10.90 1.92
N ASN A 76 7.85 -12.21 1.72
CA ASN A 76 6.84 -12.74 0.80
C ASN A 76 5.44 -12.17 1.11
N THR A 77 4.81 -11.54 0.10
CA THR A 77 3.52 -10.84 0.27
C THR A 77 2.39 -11.79 0.69
N GLY A 78 2.30 -12.96 0.05
CA GLY A 78 1.26 -13.95 0.36
C GLY A 78 1.41 -14.52 1.76
N ALA A 79 2.65 -14.84 2.17
CA ALA A 79 2.95 -15.30 3.53
C ALA A 79 2.67 -14.20 4.57
N TYR A 80 3.01 -12.95 4.27
CA TYR A 80 2.76 -11.83 5.17
C TYR A 80 1.27 -11.55 5.34
N TYR A 81 0.52 -11.54 4.24
CA TYR A 81 -0.95 -11.41 4.26
C TYR A 81 -1.60 -12.56 5.06
N ALA A 82 -1.22 -13.80 4.78
CA ALA A 82 -1.72 -14.95 5.52
C ALA A 82 -1.35 -14.93 7.01
N SER A 83 -0.16 -14.41 7.34
CA SER A 83 0.24 -14.21 8.74
C SER A 83 -0.63 -13.17 9.43
N ALA A 84 -0.93 -12.04 8.76
CA ALA A 84 -1.83 -11.03 9.28
C ALA A 84 -3.25 -11.61 9.50
N MET A 85 -3.77 -12.35 8.53
CA MET A 85 -5.08 -13.02 8.63
C MET A 85 -5.14 -14.05 9.78
N LEU A 86 -4.03 -14.73 10.06
CA LEU A 86 -3.99 -15.78 11.09
C LEU A 86 -3.82 -15.21 12.51
N PHE A 87 -3.00 -14.16 12.64
CA PHE A 87 -2.58 -13.68 13.95
C PHE A 87 -3.22 -12.36 14.38
N LEU A 88 -3.61 -11.49 13.44
CA LEU A 88 -4.29 -10.24 13.74
C LEU A 88 -5.81 -10.40 13.59
N LYS A 89 -6.56 -9.61 14.35
CA LYS A 89 -8.01 -9.50 14.17
C LYS A 89 -8.30 -8.52 13.02
N ARG A 90 -9.35 -8.79 12.26
CA ARG A 90 -9.94 -7.79 11.38
C ARG A 90 -10.76 -6.79 12.17
N ILE A 91 -10.96 -5.62 11.62
CA ILE A 91 -11.93 -4.63 12.09
C ILE A 91 -13.32 -5.29 12.06
N GLU A 92 -14.14 -5.06 13.06
CA GLU A 92 -15.52 -5.53 13.08
C GLU A 92 -16.29 -4.97 11.88
N GLY A 93 -17.10 -5.77 11.23
CA GLY A 93 -17.76 -5.41 9.96
C GLY A 93 -16.94 -5.66 8.69
N VAL A 94 -15.62 -5.85 8.78
CA VAL A 94 -14.77 -6.17 7.62
C VAL A 94 -14.75 -7.67 7.35
N GLU A 95 -15.43 -8.10 6.29
CA GLU A 95 -15.43 -9.50 5.86
C GLU A 95 -14.12 -9.90 5.19
N LYS A 96 -13.56 -9.03 4.35
CA LYS A 96 -12.26 -9.22 3.67
C LYS A 96 -11.38 -7.98 3.85
N SER A 97 -10.13 -8.21 4.20
CA SER A 97 -9.09 -7.19 4.11
C SER A 97 -8.67 -7.01 2.65
N CYS A 98 -8.19 -5.83 2.29
CA CYS A 98 -7.71 -5.52 0.94
C CYS A 98 -6.28 -5.00 0.96
N LEU A 99 -5.62 -5.06 -0.19
CA LEU A 99 -4.31 -4.45 -0.41
C LEU A 99 -4.52 -3.10 -1.10
N MET A 100 -4.04 -2.03 -0.48
CA MET A 100 -4.08 -0.68 -1.03
C MET A 100 -2.69 -0.26 -1.49
N ALA A 101 -2.60 0.28 -2.70
CA ALA A 101 -1.39 0.89 -3.23
C ALA A 101 -1.62 2.37 -3.55
N MET A 102 -0.63 3.20 -3.25
CA MET A 102 -0.61 4.60 -3.66
C MET A 102 0.01 4.72 -5.05
N MET A 103 -0.75 5.28 -5.99
CA MET A 103 -0.31 5.50 -7.36
C MET A 103 -0.02 6.99 -7.60
N PRO A 104 1.10 7.34 -8.26
CA PRO A 104 1.34 8.71 -8.68
C PRO A 104 0.38 9.11 -9.80
N THR A 105 -0.05 10.36 -9.81
CA THR A 105 -0.92 10.88 -10.85
C THR A 105 -0.26 11.99 -11.67
N TYR A 106 -0.87 12.36 -12.78
CA TYR A 106 -0.39 13.48 -13.60
C TYR A 106 -0.41 14.81 -12.83
N SER A 107 -1.40 15.03 -11.95
CA SER A 107 -1.64 16.28 -11.20
C SER A 107 -0.78 16.46 -9.96
N ASP A 108 0.32 15.72 -9.76
CA ASP A 108 1.21 15.77 -8.59
C ASP A 108 0.60 15.29 -7.26
N ASN A 109 -0.67 14.94 -7.21
CA ASN A 109 -1.29 14.23 -6.11
C ASN A 109 -1.05 12.70 -6.25
N LYS A 110 -1.59 11.93 -5.32
CA LYS A 110 -1.56 10.47 -5.37
C LYS A 110 -2.99 9.94 -5.27
N VAL A 111 -3.27 8.86 -5.98
CA VAL A 111 -4.53 8.12 -5.85
C VAL A 111 -4.32 6.83 -5.07
N ALA A 112 -5.21 6.55 -4.12
CA ALA A 112 -5.24 5.30 -3.38
C ALA A 112 -6.08 4.28 -4.16
N MET A 113 -5.48 3.18 -4.64
CA MET A 113 -6.21 2.13 -5.35
C MET A 113 -6.31 0.87 -4.48
N LEU A 114 -7.51 0.35 -4.31
CA LEU A 114 -7.82 -0.84 -3.50
C LEU A 114 -9.06 -1.58 -4.03
N ASP A 115 -9.02 -2.89 -4.16
CA ASP A 115 -8.00 -3.89 -3.83
C ASP A 115 -7.02 -4.08 -5.00
N VAL A 116 -5.72 -4.20 -4.71
CA VAL A 116 -4.72 -4.44 -5.75
C VAL A 116 -4.08 -5.84 -5.67
N GLY A 117 -4.85 -6.81 -5.16
CA GLY A 117 -4.46 -8.22 -5.25
C GLY A 117 -4.42 -9.01 -3.95
N ALA A 118 -5.17 -8.62 -2.92
CA ALA A 118 -5.39 -9.47 -1.75
C ALA A 118 -6.44 -10.55 -2.01
N ASN A 119 -7.45 -10.24 -2.82
CA ASN A 119 -8.57 -11.12 -3.12
C ASN A 119 -8.70 -11.34 -4.62
N SER A 120 -9.04 -12.55 -5.04
CA SER A 120 -9.32 -12.86 -6.45
C SER A 120 -10.77 -12.53 -6.86
N GLU A 121 -11.68 -12.57 -5.89
CA GLU A 121 -13.11 -12.33 -6.07
C GLU A 121 -13.64 -11.51 -4.90
N ASN A 122 -14.58 -10.62 -5.19
CA ASN A 122 -15.22 -9.77 -4.19
C ASN A 122 -16.74 -9.71 -4.41
N THR A 123 -17.48 -9.44 -3.34
CA THR A 123 -18.89 -9.07 -3.40
C THR A 123 -19.06 -7.56 -3.41
N ALA A 124 -20.22 -7.06 -3.79
CA ALA A 124 -20.52 -5.63 -3.77
C ALA A 124 -20.36 -5.01 -2.37
N GLU A 125 -20.79 -5.70 -1.32
CA GLU A 125 -20.62 -5.26 0.08
C GLU A 125 -19.15 -5.19 0.50
N GLN A 126 -18.30 -6.08 -0.02
CA GLN A 126 -16.87 -6.01 0.23
C GLN A 126 -16.24 -4.81 -0.46
N LEU A 127 -16.62 -4.51 -1.71
CA LEU A 127 -16.16 -3.32 -2.43
C LEU A 127 -16.65 -2.02 -1.74
N LYS A 128 -17.88 -2.01 -1.23
CA LYS A 128 -18.39 -0.91 -0.38
C LYS A 128 -17.50 -0.72 0.87
N SER A 129 -17.16 -1.80 1.55
CA SER A 129 -16.25 -1.72 2.72
C SER A 129 -14.87 -1.16 2.33
N PHE A 130 -14.36 -1.49 1.13
CA PHE A 130 -13.11 -0.92 0.63
C PHE A 130 -13.24 0.59 0.38
N ALA A 131 -14.36 1.07 -0.16
CA ALA A 131 -14.63 2.49 -0.32
C ALA A 131 -14.59 3.24 1.01
N ILE A 132 -15.22 2.70 2.05
CA ILE A 132 -15.22 3.26 3.41
C ILE A 132 -13.80 3.35 3.96
N MET A 133 -13.03 2.26 3.85
CA MET A 133 -11.64 2.23 4.32
C MET A 133 -10.75 3.20 3.54
N GLY A 134 -10.91 3.28 2.21
CA GLY A 134 -10.20 4.24 1.36
C GLY A 134 -10.53 5.69 1.71
N ASN A 135 -11.80 6.00 1.95
CA ASN A 135 -12.27 7.31 2.40
C ASN A 135 -11.65 7.72 3.75
N ALA A 136 -11.66 6.80 4.73
CA ALA A 136 -11.05 7.05 6.03
C ALA A 136 -9.54 7.31 5.91
N TYR A 137 -8.84 6.55 5.07
CA TYR A 137 -7.43 6.77 4.78
C TYR A 137 -7.18 8.15 4.12
N ALA A 138 -7.92 8.47 3.07
CA ALA A 138 -7.77 9.74 2.36
C ALA A 138 -8.05 10.95 3.27
N LYS A 139 -9.08 10.89 4.12
CA LYS A 139 -9.39 11.96 5.09
C LYS A 139 -8.33 12.08 6.19
N ASN A 140 -7.91 10.98 6.80
CA ASN A 140 -7.14 11.03 8.04
C ASN A 140 -5.62 10.95 7.82
N VAL A 141 -5.14 10.28 6.77
CA VAL A 141 -3.72 10.17 6.43
C VAL A 141 -3.33 11.19 5.35
N LEU A 142 -4.06 11.23 4.23
CA LEU A 142 -3.77 12.19 3.15
C LEU A 142 -4.29 13.60 3.42
N LYS A 143 -5.10 13.80 4.48
CA LYS A 143 -5.67 15.10 4.88
C LYS A 143 -6.58 15.75 3.82
N ILE A 144 -7.24 14.95 3.00
CA ILE A 144 -8.19 15.41 1.99
C ILE A 144 -9.56 15.54 2.65
N THR A 145 -10.11 16.74 2.70
CA THR A 145 -11.35 17.03 3.42
C THR A 145 -12.56 16.28 2.87
N ASN A 146 -12.69 16.22 1.53
CA ASN A 146 -13.80 15.56 0.84
C ASN A 146 -13.28 14.68 -0.31
N PRO A 147 -12.69 13.51 -0.01
CA PRO A 147 -12.05 12.69 -1.03
C PRO A 147 -13.05 12.21 -2.08
N LYS A 148 -12.70 12.35 -3.35
CA LYS A 148 -13.46 11.81 -4.46
C LYS A 148 -13.17 10.32 -4.60
N ILE A 149 -14.20 9.50 -4.49
CA ILE A 149 -14.13 8.04 -4.56
C ILE A 149 -14.79 7.58 -5.86
N ALA A 150 -14.10 6.76 -6.63
CA ALA A 150 -14.61 6.20 -7.86
C ALA A 150 -14.54 4.67 -7.87
N LEU A 151 -15.41 4.04 -8.63
CA LEU A 151 -15.37 2.60 -8.91
C LEU A 151 -14.70 2.37 -10.26
N LEU A 152 -13.64 1.55 -10.29
CA LEU A 152 -12.98 1.16 -11.53
C LEU A 152 -13.91 0.26 -12.35
N ASN A 153 -14.15 0.63 -13.61
CA ASN A 153 -15.09 -0.07 -14.48
C ASN A 153 -14.62 -0.02 -15.94
N ILE A 154 -15.37 -0.67 -16.84
CA ILE A 154 -15.14 -0.73 -18.28
C ILE A 154 -15.75 0.45 -19.05
N GLY A 155 -16.43 1.36 -18.38
CA GLY A 155 -17.08 2.56 -18.91
C GLY A 155 -17.61 3.41 -17.78
N SER A 156 -17.82 4.70 -18.03
CA SER A 156 -18.22 5.70 -17.02
C SER A 156 -19.72 5.66 -16.65
N GLU A 157 -20.55 5.04 -17.50
CA GLU A 157 -22.00 5.03 -17.27
C GLU A 157 -22.39 4.09 -16.12
N HIS A 158 -23.42 4.44 -15.35
CA HIS A 158 -23.87 3.74 -14.15
C HIS A 158 -24.22 2.25 -14.35
N HIS A 159 -24.64 1.87 -15.58
CA HIS A 159 -25.05 0.50 -15.92
C HIS A 159 -23.90 -0.39 -16.45
N LYS A 160 -22.68 0.14 -16.51
CA LYS A 160 -21.51 -0.62 -16.98
C LYS A 160 -21.02 -1.63 -15.94
N GLY A 161 -20.23 -2.58 -16.43
CA GLY A 161 -19.67 -3.67 -15.64
C GLY A 161 -20.59 -4.87 -15.50
N ASP A 162 -20.12 -5.85 -14.77
CA ASP A 162 -20.91 -7.03 -14.40
C ASP A 162 -21.90 -6.73 -13.27
N GLU A 163 -22.62 -7.75 -12.83
CA GLU A 163 -23.63 -7.63 -11.78
C GLU A 163 -23.06 -7.08 -10.47
N ILE A 164 -21.85 -7.50 -10.10
CA ILE A 164 -21.16 -7.03 -8.88
C ILE A 164 -20.84 -5.54 -8.98
N HIS A 165 -20.33 -5.07 -10.11
CA HIS A 165 -20.01 -3.64 -10.31
C HIS A 165 -21.28 -2.79 -10.32
N GLN A 166 -22.38 -3.24 -10.95
CA GLN A 166 -23.64 -2.52 -10.98
C GLN A 166 -24.29 -2.45 -9.58
N GLU A 167 -24.21 -3.52 -8.80
CA GLU A 167 -24.67 -3.54 -7.41
C GLU A 167 -23.80 -2.62 -6.54
N THR A 168 -22.46 -2.70 -6.69
CA THR A 168 -21.52 -1.82 -5.97
C THR A 168 -21.80 -0.36 -6.27
N TYR A 169 -22.04 0.00 -7.54
CA TYR A 169 -22.37 1.36 -7.92
C TYR A 169 -23.55 1.90 -7.13
N LYS A 170 -24.65 1.15 -7.08
CA LYS A 170 -25.86 1.52 -6.31
C LYS A 170 -25.57 1.68 -4.83
N LEU A 171 -24.84 0.72 -4.23
CA LEU A 171 -24.47 0.80 -2.82
C LEU A 171 -23.64 2.05 -2.50
N LEU A 172 -22.70 2.43 -3.37
CA LEU A 172 -21.86 3.60 -3.17
C LEU A 172 -22.62 4.92 -3.44
N GLU A 173 -23.52 4.94 -4.41
CA GLU A 173 -24.35 6.10 -4.74
C GLU A 173 -25.32 6.46 -3.61
N ASP A 174 -25.85 5.45 -2.89
CA ASP A 174 -26.76 5.64 -1.76
C ASP A 174 -26.04 6.12 -0.48
N MET A 175 -24.70 6.06 -0.42
CA MET A 175 -23.93 6.46 0.76
C MET A 175 -23.75 7.98 0.83
N GLN A 176 -24.24 8.58 1.92
CA GLN A 176 -24.09 10.03 2.18
C GLN A 176 -22.74 10.40 2.84
N GLU A 177 -22.04 9.42 3.40
CA GLU A 177 -20.81 9.59 4.18
C GLU A 177 -19.55 9.71 3.31
N ILE A 178 -19.67 9.34 2.04
CA ILE A 178 -18.59 9.38 1.05
C ILE A 178 -18.94 10.28 -0.13
N ASN A 179 -17.95 10.85 -0.77
CA ASN A 179 -18.11 11.60 -2.01
C ASN A 179 -17.88 10.67 -3.21
N PHE A 180 -18.85 9.82 -3.49
CA PHE A 180 -18.81 8.94 -4.65
C PHE A 180 -19.04 9.74 -5.93
N VAL A 181 -18.10 9.65 -6.89
CA VAL A 181 -18.15 10.39 -8.16
C VAL A 181 -18.48 9.52 -9.37
N GLY A 182 -18.85 8.25 -9.14
CA GLY A 182 -19.25 7.33 -10.19
C GLY A 182 -18.16 6.38 -10.65
N ASN A 183 -18.32 5.80 -11.84
CA ASN A 183 -17.35 4.91 -12.47
C ASN A 183 -16.23 5.70 -13.13
N ILE A 184 -15.02 5.11 -13.16
CA ILE A 184 -13.90 5.55 -13.98
C ILE A 184 -13.35 4.38 -14.81
N GLU A 185 -12.78 4.70 -15.97
CA GLU A 185 -12.06 3.73 -16.78
C GLU A 185 -10.58 3.62 -16.38
N GLY A 186 -9.96 2.51 -16.75
CA GLY A 186 -8.54 2.28 -16.46
C GLY A 186 -7.57 3.35 -16.98
N LYS A 187 -7.93 4.06 -18.04
CA LYS A 187 -7.16 5.19 -18.61
C LYS A 187 -7.13 6.42 -17.68
N GLU A 188 -8.12 6.56 -16.80
CA GLU A 188 -8.34 7.73 -15.94
C GLU A 188 -7.70 7.59 -14.55
N ILE A 189 -7.21 6.37 -14.19
CA ILE A 189 -6.62 6.10 -12.87
C ILE A 189 -5.51 7.12 -12.51
N LEU A 190 -4.67 7.49 -13.50
CA LEU A 190 -3.51 8.34 -13.25
C LEU A 190 -3.72 9.82 -13.60
N ASP A 191 -4.94 10.25 -13.94
CA ASP A 191 -5.23 11.64 -14.29
C ASP A 191 -5.19 12.58 -13.08
N GLY A 192 -5.51 12.04 -11.89
CA GLY A 192 -5.53 12.80 -10.64
C GLY A 192 -6.83 13.54 -10.36
N GLU A 193 -7.91 13.13 -11.04
CA GLU A 193 -9.25 13.66 -10.85
C GLU A 193 -9.98 13.02 -9.67
N VAL A 194 -9.52 11.86 -9.19
CA VAL A 194 -10.06 11.12 -8.05
C VAL A 194 -8.96 10.81 -7.03
N ASP A 195 -9.34 10.65 -5.78
CA ASP A 195 -8.43 10.40 -4.65
C ASP A 195 -8.38 8.93 -4.25
N VAL A 196 -9.49 8.21 -4.47
CA VAL A 196 -9.63 6.80 -4.14
C VAL A 196 -10.28 6.05 -5.30
N VAL A 197 -9.67 4.97 -5.73
CA VAL A 197 -10.20 4.05 -6.74
C VAL A 197 -10.47 2.71 -6.10
N VAL A 198 -11.74 2.32 -6.09
CA VAL A 198 -12.20 1.02 -5.59
C VAL A 198 -12.28 0.03 -6.74
N THR A 199 -11.79 -1.17 -6.53
CA THR A 199 -11.80 -2.25 -7.53
C THR A 199 -11.77 -3.62 -6.85
N ASP A 200 -12.16 -4.68 -7.55
CA ASP A 200 -11.86 -6.03 -7.12
C ASP A 200 -10.35 -6.32 -7.25
N GLY A 201 -9.88 -7.29 -6.45
CA GLY A 201 -8.43 -7.51 -6.37
C GLY A 201 -7.81 -8.14 -7.62
N PHE A 202 -8.59 -8.82 -8.46
CA PHE A 202 -8.10 -9.32 -9.74
C PHE A 202 -7.86 -8.17 -10.73
N THR A 203 -8.87 -7.35 -10.95
CA THR A 203 -8.82 -6.19 -11.84
C THR A 203 -7.78 -5.17 -11.37
N GLY A 204 -7.76 -4.86 -10.07
CA GLY A 204 -6.79 -3.95 -9.49
C GLY A 204 -5.34 -4.43 -9.60
N ASN A 205 -5.09 -5.73 -9.41
CA ASN A 205 -3.75 -6.29 -9.59
C ASN A 205 -3.30 -6.24 -11.06
N VAL A 206 -4.19 -6.56 -11.99
CA VAL A 206 -3.90 -6.46 -13.43
C VAL A 206 -3.58 -5.02 -13.81
N ALA A 207 -4.40 -4.06 -13.37
CA ALA A 207 -4.18 -2.63 -13.62
C ALA A 207 -2.82 -2.17 -13.05
N LEU A 208 -2.55 -2.44 -11.77
CA LEU A 208 -1.28 -2.10 -11.11
C LEU A 208 -0.08 -2.67 -11.87
N LYS A 209 -0.10 -3.97 -12.18
CA LYS A 209 1.02 -4.64 -12.87
C LYS A 209 1.21 -4.16 -14.32
N THR A 210 0.13 -3.79 -14.98
CA THR A 210 0.20 -3.18 -16.32
C THR A 210 0.84 -1.80 -16.25
N ILE A 211 0.42 -0.95 -15.31
CA ILE A 211 0.99 0.39 -15.10
C ILE A 211 2.49 0.28 -14.77
N GLU A 212 2.87 -0.60 -13.83
CA GLU A 212 4.27 -0.86 -13.49
C GLU A 212 5.08 -1.34 -14.69
N GLY A 213 4.53 -2.23 -15.50
CA GLY A 213 5.15 -2.77 -16.70
C GLY A 213 5.38 -1.71 -17.76
N VAL A 214 4.35 -0.92 -18.07
CA VAL A 214 4.43 0.19 -19.03
C VAL A 214 5.45 1.23 -18.58
N ALA A 215 5.43 1.63 -17.32
CA ALA A 215 6.40 2.58 -16.77
C ALA A 215 7.85 2.08 -16.95
N LYS A 216 8.13 0.81 -16.63
CA LYS A 216 9.46 0.20 -16.84
C LYS A 216 9.91 0.21 -18.32
N VAL A 217 9.00 -0.13 -19.23
CA VAL A 217 9.30 -0.14 -20.67
C VAL A 217 9.58 1.26 -21.18
N LEU A 218 8.77 2.24 -20.77
CA LEU A 218 8.97 3.65 -21.17
C LEU A 218 10.31 4.20 -20.68
N VAL A 219 10.65 3.98 -19.40
CA VAL A 219 11.93 4.42 -18.82
C VAL A 219 13.11 3.77 -19.55
N LYS A 220 13.02 2.46 -19.83
CA LYS A 220 14.06 1.75 -20.57
C LYS A 220 14.21 2.29 -22.00
N SER A 221 13.11 2.45 -22.73
CA SER A 221 13.12 2.97 -24.10
C SER A 221 13.68 4.38 -24.19
N LEU A 222 13.33 5.26 -23.24
CA LEU A 222 13.90 6.60 -23.14
C LEU A 222 15.41 6.54 -22.91
N LYS A 223 15.88 5.70 -21.98
CA LYS A 223 17.30 5.51 -21.71
C LYS A 223 18.04 5.01 -22.97
N ASP A 224 17.52 3.98 -23.63
CA ASP A 224 18.12 3.41 -24.83
C ASP A 224 18.17 4.45 -25.96
N GLY A 225 17.10 5.23 -26.17
CA GLY A 225 17.03 6.32 -27.12
C GLY A 225 18.10 7.41 -26.86
N PHE A 226 18.22 7.85 -25.60
CA PHE A 226 19.24 8.83 -25.22
C PHE A 226 20.67 8.29 -25.39
N MET A 227 20.88 6.99 -25.21
CA MET A 227 22.22 6.37 -25.34
C MET A 227 22.58 5.96 -26.78
N SER A 228 21.70 6.15 -27.77
CA SER A 228 21.86 5.66 -29.15
C SER A 228 22.93 6.39 -29.96
N SER A 229 23.27 7.65 -29.66
CA SER A 229 24.28 8.44 -30.37
C SER A 229 24.93 9.47 -29.45
N THR A 230 26.07 10.05 -29.89
CA THR A 230 26.74 11.14 -29.16
C THR A 230 25.87 12.40 -29.09
N ARG A 231 25.07 12.67 -30.13
CA ARG A 231 24.15 13.81 -30.16
C ARG A 231 23.01 13.65 -29.13
N THR A 232 22.41 12.49 -29.07
CA THR A 232 21.32 12.21 -28.10
C THR A 232 21.85 12.15 -26.67
N LYS A 233 23.08 11.66 -26.44
CA LYS A 233 23.76 11.73 -25.15
C LYS A 233 23.95 13.17 -24.66
N ALA A 234 24.39 14.07 -25.54
CA ALA A 234 24.49 15.49 -25.22
C ALA A 234 23.11 16.10 -24.89
N GLY A 235 22.07 15.74 -25.66
CA GLY A 235 20.68 16.11 -25.36
C GLY A 235 20.20 15.59 -23.99
N ALA A 236 20.58 14.37 -23.61
CA ALA A 236 20.24 13.79 -22.28
C ALA A 236 20.83 14.59 -21.12
N VAL A 237 22.04 15.13 -21.26
CA VAL A 237 22.68 15.99 -20.26
C VAL A 237 21.84 17.25 -20.04
N LEU A 238 21.39 17.89 -21.11
CA LEU A 238 20.55 19.09 -21.05
C LEU A 238 19.16 18.79 -20.51
N ALA A 239 18.57 17.61 -20.83
CA ALA A 239 17.27 17.18 -20.37
C ALA A 239 17.29 16.57 -18.96
N LYS A 240 18.47 16.38 -18.35
CA LYS A 240 18.62 15.70 -17.05
C LYS A 240 17.70 16.21 -15.93
N PRO A 241 17.48 17.53 -15.75
CA PRO A 241 16.57 18.03 -14.71
C PRO A 241 15.12 17.57 -14.91
N ALA A 242 14.60 17.68 -16.14
CA ALA A 242 13.23 17.25 -16.48
C ALA A 242 13.07 15.73 -16.35
N LEU A 243 14.06 14.97 -16.81
CA LEU A 243 14.07 13.51 -16.67
C LEU A 243 14.09 13.09 -15.20
N LYS A 244 14.87 13.77 -14.36
CA LYS A 244 14.89 13.49 -12.92
C LYS A 244 13.53 13.75 -12.28
N GLN A 245 12.88 14.86 -12.60
CA GLN A 245 11.55 15.20 -12.12
C GLN A 245 10.53 14.12 -12.51
N LEU A 246 10.52 13.70 -13.77
CA LEU A 246 9.65 12.64 -14.28
C LEU A 246 9.88 11.31 -13.52
N LEU A 247 11.14 10.88 -13.40
CA LEU A 247 11.50 9.63 -12.73
C LEU A 247 11.12 9.66 -11.24
N THR A 248 11.34 10.78 -10.56
CA THR A 248 10.95 10.94 -9.15
C THR A 248 9.42 10.87 -8.97
N LYS A 249 8.66 11.45 -9.91
CA LYS A 249 7.20 11.42 -9.87
C LYS A 249 6.64 9.99 -9.95
N PHE A 250 7.21 9.16 -10.81
CA PHE A 250 6.79 7.76 -11.00
C PHE A 250 7.60 6.75 -10.16
N ASP A 251 8.39 7.24 -9.19
CA ASP A 251 9.11 6.34 -8.29
C ASP A 251 8.15 5.76 -7.24
N THR A 252 7.76 4.51 -7.43
CA THR A 252 6.91 3.77 -6.50
C THR A 252 7.54 3.57 -5.12
N LYS A 253 8.87 3.76 -5.00
CA LYS A 253 9.57 3.70 -3.70
C LYS A 253 9.20 4.85 -2.78
N ALA A 254 8.79 6.00 -3.34
CA ALA A 254 8.32 7.15 -2.57
C ALA A 254 6.97 6.92 -1.88
N ALA A 255 6.25 5.87 -2.25
CA ALA A 255 4.96 5.53 -1.65
C ALA A 255 5.06 4.78 -0.30
N GLY A 256 6.26 4.33 0.10
CA GLY A 256 6.46 3.60 1.36
C GLY A 256 5.97 2.14 1.34
N GLY A 257 5.42 1.65 0.22
CA GLY A 257 4.88 0.30 0.08
C GLY A 257 3.36 0.26 -0.07
N ALA A 258 2.79 -0.93 0.08
CA ALA A 258 1.35 -1.17 0.06
C ALA A 258 0.81 -1.38 1.49
N LEU A 259 -0.44 -0.99 1.71
CA LEU A 259 -1.13 -1.17 2.98
C LEU A 259 -2.10 -2.34 2.91
N MET A 260 -2.05 -3.22 3.90
CA MET A 260 -3.08 -4.25 4.09
C MET A 260 -4.16 -3.66 4.99
N MET A 261 -5.26 -3.25 4.39
CA MET A 261 -6.37 -2.58 5.05
C MET A 261 -7.35 -3.57 5.69
N GLY A 262 -8.08 -3.13 6.71
CA GLY A 262 -9.12 -3.92 7.36
C GLY A 262 -8.65 -4.73 8.58
N PHE A 263 -7.43 -4.53 9.06
CA PHE A 263 -6.94 -5.08 10.33
C PHE A 263 -7.03 -4.05 11.46
N VAL A 264 -7.12 -4.54 12.69
CA VAL A 264 -7.17 -3.70 13.91
C VAL A 264 -5.85 -2.96 14.20
N LYS A 265 -4.81 -3.24 13.44
CA LYS A 265 -3.52 -2.53 13.47
C LYS A 265 -3.02 -2.32 12.04
N PRO A 266 -2.29 -1.22 11.76
CA PRO A 266 -1.66 -1.00 10.48
C PRO A 266 -0.69 -2.13 10.09
N VAL A 267 -0.85 -2.65 8.88
CA VAL A 267 -0.01 -3.70 8.31
C VAL A 267 0.58 -3.19 7.00
N ILE A 268 1.88 -2.90 7.00
CA ILE A 268 2.58 -2.28 5.88
C ILE A 268 3.44 -3.31 5.16
N LYS A 269 3.31 -3.38 3.85
CA LYS A 269 4.10 -4.25 2.99
C LYS A 269 5.06 -3.42 2.12
N ALA A 270 6.31 -3.36 2.51
CA ALA A 270 7.35 -2.79 1.66
C ALA A 270 7.77 -3.80 0.57
N HIS A 271 8.28 -3.30 -0.55
CA HIS A 271 8.71 -4.15 -1.66
C HIS A 271 9.96 -4.97 -1.27
N GLY A 272 10.09 -6.20 -1.79
CA GLY A 272 11.24 -7.06 -1.51
C GLY A 272 12.59 -6.48 -1.95
N SER A 273 12.59 -5.56 -2.93
CA SER A 273 13.78 -4.83 -3.42
C SER A 273 13.86 -3.39 -2.87
N SER A 274 13.19 -3.09 -1.75
CA SER A 274 13.26 -1.77 -1.11
C SER A 274 14.71 -1.46 -0.72
N ASP A 275 15.18 -0.27 -1.11
CA ASP A 275 16.40 0.32 -0.58
C ASP A 275 16.13 1.05 0.75
N ALA A 276 17.15 1.66 1.32
CA ALA A 276 17.04 2.37 2.60
C ALA A 276 15.97 3.47 2.59
N ILE A 277 15.87 4.23 1.48
CA ILE A 277 14.87 5.31 1.33
C ILE A 277 13.45 4.75 1.29
N ALA A 278 13.22 3.70 0.50
CA ALA A 278 11.92 3.06 0.41
C ALA A 278 11.49 2.43 1.76
N PHE A 279 12.45 1.88 2.50
CA PHE A 279 12.18 1.31 3.83
C PHE A 279 11.89 2.39 4.87
N GLU A 280 12.62 3.50 4.85
CA GLU A 280 12.36 4.69 5.68
C GLU A 280 10.96 5.24 5.42
N ASN A 281 10.57 5.39 4.14
CA ASN A 281 9.21 5.81 3.79
C ASN A 281 8.14 4.85 4.31
N ALA A 282 8.41 3.54 4.33
CA ALA A 282 7.49 2.55 4.87
C ALA A 282 7.35 2.66 6.41
N ILE A 283 8.44 2.98 7.11
CA ILE A 283 8.40 3.27 8.55
C ILE A 283 7.59 4.54 8.81
N ASN A 284 7.85 5.62 8.06
CA ASN A 284 7.10 6.87 8.20
C ASN A 284 5.60 6.67 7.95
N LEU A 285 5.24 5.87 6.93
CA LEU A 285 3.86 5.51 6.69
C LEU A 285 3.23 4.76 7.88
N ALA A 286 3.97 3.87 8.54
CA ALA A 286 3.49 3.20 9.75
C ALA A 286 3.19 4.20 10.88
N PHE A 287 4.06 5.19 11.08
CA PHE A 287 3.84 6.27 12.04
C PHE A 287 2.63 7.13 11.69
N GLU A 288 2.47 7.51 10.42
CA GLU A 288 1.32 8.28 9.96
C GLU A 288 0.01 7.53 10.19
N MET A 289 -0.02 6.24 9.91
CA MET A 289 -1.19 5.39 10.13
C MET A 289 -1.57 5.30 11.62
N VAL A 290 -0.59 5.18 12.51
CA VAL A 290 -0.83 5.12 13.95
C VAL A 290 -1.24 6.49 14.50
N SER A 291 -0.50 7.54 14.14
CA SER A 291 -0.72 8.89 14.68
C SER A 291 -2.01 9.55 14.17
N SER A 292 -2.52 9.13 13.01
CA SER A 292 -3.79 9.63 12.45
C SER A 292 -5.04 8.92 12.99
N ASP A 293 -4.86 7.88 13.83
CA ASP A 293 -5.95 7.07 14.38
C ASP A 293 -6.88 6.46 13.30
N VAL A 294 -6.31 6.26 12.11
CA VAL A 294 -7.09 5.88 10.91
C VAL A 294 -7.84 4.56 11.07
N VAL A 295 -7.31 3.62 11.85
CA VAL A 295 -7.98 2.34 12.11
C VAL A 295 -9.29 2.55 12.88
N GLU A 296 -9.31 3.44 13.87
CA GLU A 296 -10.55 3.78 14.61
C GLU A 296 -11.53 4.51 13.68
N LYS A 297 -11.05 5.40 12.81
CA LYS A 297 -11.89 6.07 11.82
C LYS A 297 -12.49 5.12 10.76
N MET A 298 -11.78 4.05 10.42
CA MET A 298 -12.35 2.97 9.60
C MET A 298 -13.48 2.24 10.33
N LYS A 299 -13.31 1.94 11.62
CA LYS A 299 -14.35 1.29 12.44
C LYS A 299 -15.60 2.16 12.54
N GLU A 300 -15.44 3.48 12.79
CA GLU A 300 -16.54 4.42 12.84
C GLU A 300 -17.35 4.45 11.55
N GLY A 301 -16.69 4.39 10.38
CA GLY A 301 -17.35 4.41 9.08
C GLY A 301 -18.00 3.09 8.66
N LEU A 302 -17.62 1.97 9.28
CA LEU A 302 -18.15 0.64 8.99
C LEU A 302 -19.37 0.27 9.86
N ASN A 303 -19.61 0.97 10.97
CA ASN A 303 -20.75 0.83 11.88
C ASN A 303 -21.88 1.79 11.48
#